data_da1eff64e102bf097fd209a4340100a4
#
_entry.id   da1eff64e102bf097fd209a4340100a4
#
_cell.length_a   1.000
_cell.length_b   1.000
_cell.length_c   1.000
_cell.angle_alpha   90.00
_cell.angle_beta   90.00
_cell.angle_gamma   90.00
#
_symmetry.space_group_name_H-M   'P 1'
#
loop_
_entity.id
_entity.type
_entity.pdbx_description
1 polymer ?
#
loop_
_entity_poly.entity_id
_entity_poly.type
_entity_poly.pdbx_seq_one_letter_code
_entity_poly.pdbx_strand_id
1 'polypeptide(L)'
;MFVYRTKDLHTARIWVGGLRQKVVALGCSGDCGAEMELQELLKNNLTYASEFLPTFSFTALAIIGAGRAYIISKEKGETRASISRQVEPYAIGSGWLIARTAMHCGKNAREAVQVAIDLDCYSGGSVDSFPAGKQTEGK
;
A
#
# COMPACT_ATOMS: atom_id res chain seq x y z
N MET A 1 -1.33 9.34 -5.21
CA MET A 1 -1.23 7.91 -4.91
C MET A 1 -1.46 7.08 -6.15
N PHE A 2 -0.67 6.03 -6.32
CA PHE A 2 -0.79 5.13 -7.46
C PHE A 2 -1.18 3.76 -6.97
N VAL A 3 -2.11 3.10 -7.68
CA VAL A 3 -2.57 1.77 -7.32
C VAL A 3 -2.32 0.84 -8.51
N TYR A 4 -1.67 -0.29 -8.24
CA TYR A 4 -1.35 -1.28 -9.24
C TYR A 4 -2.18 -2.53 -9.02
N ARG A 5 -2.73 -3.06 -10.09
CA ARG A 5 -3.60 -4.21 -10.01
C ARG A 5 -2.87 -5.50 -10.35
N THR A 6 -3.54 -6.60 -10.17
CA THR A 6 -2.96 -7.92 -10.33
C THR A 6 -2.21 -8.11 -11.65
N LYS A 7 -2.76 -7.61 -12.74
CA LYS A 7 -2.12 -7.82 -14.04
C LYS A 7 -0.77 -7.13 -14.16
N ASP A 8 -0.61 -6.04 -13.41
CA ASP A 8 0.64 -5.29 -13.42
C ASP A 8 1.64 -5.85 -12.41
N LEU A 9 1.17 -6.75 -11.54
CA LEU A 9 1.94 -7.26 -10.43
C LEU A 9 2.05 -8.78 -10.44
N HIS A 10 1.86 -9.39 -11.60
CA HIS A 10 1.77 -10.86 -11.65
C HIS A 10 3.03 -11.56 -11.12
N THR A 11 4.16 -10.87 -11.13
CA THR A 11 5.40 -11.42 -10.58
C THR A 11 5.77 -10.82 -9.22
N ALA A 12 4.98 -9.89 -8.71
CA ALA A 12 5.32 -9.20 -7.46
C ALA A 12 5.17 -10.15 -6.27
N ARG A 13 6.19 -10.22 -5.45
CA ARG A 13 6.23 -11.11 -4.29
C ARG A 13 6.87 -10.38 -3.12
N ILE A 14 6.38 -10.70 -1.91
CA ILE A 14 6.96 -10.20 -0.70
C ILE A 14 7.27 -11.40 0.21
N TRP A 15 8.41 -11.37 0.86
CA TRP A 15 8.85 -12.45 1.74
C TRP A 15 8.76 -11.97 3.18
N VAL A 16 7.79 -12.45 3.93
CA VAL A 16 7.58 -12.07 5.32
C VAL A 16 7.26 -13.32 6.12
N GLY A 17 7.88 -13.43 7.30
CA GLY A 17 7.62 -14.53 8.19
C GLY A 17 7.99 -15.89 7.62
N GLY A 18 9.00 -15.93 6.75
CA GLY A 18 9.44 -17.16 6.14
C GLY A 18 8.59 -17.64 4.98
N LEU A 19 7.61 -16.84 4.56
CA LEU A 19 6.73 -17.21 3.45
C LEU A 19 6.80 -16.17 2.35
N ARG A 20 6.85 -16.64 1.12
CA ARG A 20 6.76 -15.80 -0.06
C ARG A 20 5.29 -15.65 -0.44
N GLN A 21 4.82 -14.43 -0.52
CA GLN A 21 3.41 -14.14 -0.73
C GLN A 21 3.23 -13.25 -1.93
N LYS A 22 2.20 -13.52 -2.70
CA LYS A 22 1.91 -12.75 -3.91
C LYS A 22 1.22 -11.44 -3.54
N VAL A 23 1.70 -10.35 -4.13
CA VAL A 23 1.07 -9.04 -3.98
C VAL A 23 0.04 -8.88 -5.10
N VAL A 24 -1.21 -8.65 -4.73
CA VAL A 24 -2.30 -8.54 -5.70
C VAL A 24 -2.73 -7.11 -5.96
N ALA A 25 -2.37 -6.17 -5.09
CA ALA A 25 -2.60 -4.75 -5.32
C ALA A 25 -1.58 -3.96 -4.51
N LEU A 26 -1.20 -2.81 -5.01
CA LEU A 26 -0.20 -1.96 -4.37
C LEU A 26 -0.63 -0.51 -4.47
N GLY A 27 -0.61 0.18 -3.34
CA GLY A 27 -0.79 1.62 -3.30
C GLY A 27 0.47 2.25 -2.73
N CYS A 28 0.94 3.32 -3.33
CA CYS A 28 2.18 3.97 -2.89
C CYS A 28 1.99 5.47 -2.81
N SER A 29 2.58 6.06 -1.79
CA SER A 29 2.58 7.51 -1.58
C SER A 29 3.99 7.91 -1.18
N GLY A 30 4.46 9.05 -1.69
CA GLY A 30 5.80 9.54 -1.37
C GLY A 30 6.44 10.19 -2.58
N ASP A 31 7.77 10.12 -2.62
CA ASP A 31 8.54 10.79 -3.67
C ASP A 31 8.30 10.16 -5.04
N CYS A 32 8.36 10.98 -6.08
CA CYS A 32 8.28 10.49 -7.45
C CYS A 32 9.41 9.51 -7.72
N GLY A 33 9.09 8.40 -8.36
CA GLY A 33 10.08 7.38 -8.67
C GLY A 33 10.17 6.28 -7.64
N ALA A 34 9.70 6.53 -6.42
CA ALA A 34 9.76 5.51 -5.38
C ALA A 34 8.94 4.28 -5.76
N GLU A 35 7.79 4.48 -6.38
CA GLU A 35 6.94 3.36 -6.76
C GLU A 35 7.58 2.47 -7.81
N MET A 36 8.38 3.03 -8.70
CA MET A 36 9.06 2.23 -9.71
C MET A 36 10.15 1.36 -9.09
N GLU A 37 10.89 1.94 -8.15
CA GLU A 37 11.90 1.17 -7.43
C GLU A 37 11.25 0.05 -6.64
N LEU A 38 10.15 0.36 -5.96
CA LEU A 38 9.44 -0.63 -5.16
C LEU A 38 8.91 -1.76 -6.04
N GLN A 39 8.33 -1.44 -7.19
CA GLN A 39 7.85 -2.47 -8.11
C GLN A 39 8.97 -3.37 -8.57
N GLU A 40 10.13 -2.79 -8.88
CA GLU A 40 11.28 -3.56 -9.33
C GLU A 40 11.73 -4.54 -8.25
N LEU A 41 11.76 -4.07 -7.00
CA LEU A 41 12.15 -4.94 -5.90
C LEU A 41 11.11 -6.01 -5.61
N LEU A 42 9.83 -5.70 -5.78
CA LEU A 42 8.79 -6.70 -5.61
C LEU A 42 8.88 -7.80 -6.67
N LYS A 43 9.27 -7.47 -7.88
CA LYS A 43 9.48 -8.48 -8.91
C LYS A 43 10.58 -9.46 -8.52
N ASN A 44 11.54 -8.99 -7.75
CA ASN A 44 12.67 -9.79 -7.31
C ASN A 44 12.49 -10.34 -5.90
N ASN A 45 11.25 -10.38 -5.43
CA ASN A 45 10.93 -10.93 -4.12
C ASN A 45 11.43 -10.02 -2.99
N LEU A 46 10.65 -9.00 -2.68
CA LEU A 46 11.02 -8.03 -1.64
C LEU A 46 11.12 -8.70 -0.27
N THR A 47 12.23 -8.43 0.43
CA THR A 47 12.44 -8.89 1.80
C THR A 47 12.84 -7.70 2.65
N TYR A 48 12.90 -7.92 3.97
CA TYR A 48 13.37 -6.87 4.87
C TYR A 48 14.85 -6.53 4.61
N ALA A 49 15.57 -7.39 3.92
CA ALA A 49 16.98 -7.15 3.59
C ALA A 49 17.17 -6.53 2.21
N SER A 50 16.10 -6.33 1.44
CA SER A 50 16.21 -5.70 0.14
C SER A 50 16.73 -4.27 0.28
N GLU A 51 17.58 -3.86 -0.65
CA GLU A 51 18.23 -2.56 -0.59
C GLU A 51 17.58 -1.59 -1.53
N PHE A 52 17.29 -0.41 -1.02
CA PHE A 52 16.71 0.70 -1.75
C PHE A 52 17.72 1.82 -1.86
N LEU A 53 17.55 2.66 -2.86
CA LEU A 53 18.33 3.89 -2.93
C LEU A 53 17.95 4.80 -1.75
N PRO A 54 18.91 5.49 -1.15
CA PRO A 54 18.60 6.38 -0.05
C PRO A 54 17.90 7.67 -0.47
N THR A 55 17.66 7.85 -1.76
CA THR A 55 17.14 9.08 -2.32
C THR A 55 15.68 9.33 -1.98
N PHE A 56 14.87 8.26 -1.92
CA PHE A 56 13.43 8.40 -1.85
C PHE A 56 12.86 8.03 -0.48
N SER A 57 11.78 8.72 -0.11
CA SER A 57 10.95 8.29 1.01
C SER A 57 9.58 7.92 0.47
N PHE A 58 8.95 6.92 1.08
CA PHE A 58 7.63 6.47 0.64
C PHE A 58 6.95 5.66 1.73
N THR A 59 5.64 5.53 1.58
CA THR A 59 4.83 4.59 2.34
C THR A 59 3.94 3.87 1.35
N ALA A 60 3.87 2.55 1.45
CA ALA A 60 3.09 1.74 0.53
C ALA A 60 2.23 0.75 1.29
N LEU A 61 1.09 0.40 0.69
CA LEU A 61 0.24 -0.69 1.16
C LEU A 61 0.27 -1.78 0.12
N ALA A 62 0.69 -2.97 0.53
CA ALA A 62 0.74 -4.13 -0.35
C ALA A 62 -0.36 -5.09 0.08
N ILE A 63 -1.34 -5.30 -0.78
CA ILE A 63 -2.47 -6.19 -0.51
C ILE A 63 -2.07 -7.59 -0.95
N ILE A 64 -2.18 -8.54 -0.04
CA ILE A 64 -1.71 -9.91 -0.27
C ILE A 64 -2.86 -10.85 -0.63
N GLY A 65 -4.06 -10.44 -0.48
CA GLY A 65 -5.19 -11.33 -0.61
C GLY A 65 -5.60 -11.85 0.76
N ALA A 66 -6.72 -12.50 0.84
CA ALA A 66 -7.27 -12.96 2.11
C ALA A 66 -7.49 -11.80 3.07
N GLY A 67 -7.66 -10.60 2.57
CA GLY A 67 -7.86 -9.43 3.40
C GLY A 67 -6.63 -8.98 4.17
N ARG A 68 -5.46 -9.51 3.84
CA ARG A 68 -4.22 -9.15 4.53
C ARG A 68 -3.44 -8.12 3.74
N ALA A 69 -2.73 -7.27 4.46
CA ALA A 69 -1.92 -6.24 3.83
C ALA A 69 -0.67 -5.99 4.68
N TYR A 70 0.36 -5.51 4.01
CA TYR A 70 1.59 -5.08 4.67
C TYR A 70 1.82 -3.61 4.37
N ILE A 71 2.38 -2.91 5.36
CA ILE A 71 2.79 -1.52 5.22
C ILE A 71 4.29 -1.54 4.99
N ILE A 72 4.73 -0.95 3.89
CA ILE A 72 6.14 -0.87 3.54
C ILE A 72 6.51 0.60 3.55
N SER A 73 7.47 0.99 4.36
CA SER A 73 7.85 2.40 4.43
C SER A 73 9.35 2.56 4.56
N LYS A 74 9.85 3.68 4.05
CA LYS A 74 11.26 4.01 4.11
C LYS A 74 11.40 5.52 4.12
N GLU A 75 12.32 6.00 4.96
CA GLU A 75 12.65 7.41 5.01
C GLU A 75 13.86 7.72 4.14
N LYS A 76 13.98 8.99 3.75
CA LYS A 76 15.13 9.45 3.00
C LYS A 76 16.38 9.20 3.82
N GLY A 77 17.43 8.70 3.18
CA GLY A 77 18.67 8.36 3.85
C GLY A 77 18.77 6.91 4.28
N GLU A 78 17.64 6.22 4.38
CA GLU A 78 17.65 4.81 4.71
C GLU A 78 17.74 3.98 3.43
N THR A 79 18.35 2.81 3.54
CA THR A 79 18.50 1.89 2.40
C THR A 79 17.63 0.65 2.56
N ARG A 80 16.97 0.47 3.68
CA ARG A 80 16.08 -0.67 3.90
C ARG A 80 14.74 -0.17 4.36
N ALA A 81 13.69 -0.82 3.87
CA ALA A 81 12.33 -0.46 4.23
C ALA A 81 11.89 -1.27 5.43
N SER A 82 11.00 -0.69 6.23
CA SER A 82 10.32 -1.45 7.26
C SER A 82 9.10 -2.09 6.62
N ILE A 83 8.82 -3.33 7.00
CA ILE A 83 7.69 -4.09 6.50
C ILE A 83 6.92 -4.58 7.71
N SER A 84 5.67 -4.14 7.84
CA SER A 84 4.86 -4.53 8.98
C SER A 84 3.47 -4.95 8.52
N ARG A 85 2.88 -5.88 9.26
CA ARG A 85 1.53 -6.32 8.95
C ARG A 85 0.53 -5.26 9.38
N GLN A 86 -0.41 -4.97 8.50
CA GLN A 86 -1.48 -4.04 8.83
C GLN A 86 -2.56 -4.80 9.61
N VAL A 87 -2.88 -4.34 10.82
CA VAL A 87 -3.85 -5.02 11.68
C VAL A 87 -5.12 -4.22 11.91
N GLU A 88 -5.11 -2.94 11.58
CA GLU A 88 -6.27 -2.06 11.73
C GLU A 88 -6.44 -1.27 10.45
N PRO A 89 -7.60 -0.67 10.23
CA PRO A 89 -7.78 0.18 9.06
C PRO A 89 -6.66 1.20 8.96
N TYR A 90 -6.08 1.33 7.79
CA TYR A 90 -4.92 2.16 7.57
C TYR A 90 -5.10 3.00 6.32
N ALA A 91 -4.45 4.15 6.29
CA ALA A 91 -4.51 5.04 5.15
C ALA A 91 -3.14 5.68 4.94
N ILE A 92 -2.83 6.00 3.70
CA ILE A 92 -1.57 6.64 3.33
C ILE A 92 -1.87 7.81 2.41
N GLY A 93 -0.88 8.71 2.27
CA GLY A 93 -1.03 9.90 1.43
C GLY A 93 -1.39 11.11 2.26
N SER A 94 -1.57 12.26 1.60
CA SER A 94 -1.81 13.53 2.29
C SER A 94 -3.08 13.50 3.13
N GLY A 95 -4.09 12.77 2.69
CA GLY A 95 -5.36 12.68 3.42
C GLY A 95 -5.46 11.52 4.40
N TRP A 96 -4.33 10.93 4.79
CA TRP A 96 -4.36 9.70 5.56
C TRP A 96 -5.10 9.84 6.90
N LEU A 97 -4.90 10.97 7.59
CA LEU A 97 -5.51 11.14 8.90
C LEU A 97 -7.03 11.28 8.79
N ILE A 98 -7.48 12.01 7.77
CA ILE A 98 -8.91 12.17 7.53
C ILE A 98 -9.55 10.83 7.19
N ALA A 99 -8.93 10.08 6.28
CA ALA A 99 -9.47 8.79 5.86
C ALA A 99 -9.49 7.80 7.03
N ARG A 100 -8.40 7.76 7.79
CA ARG A 100 -8.33 6.84 8.93
C ARG A 100 -9.37 7.18 9.98
N THR A 101 -9.56 8.48 10.24
CA THR A 101 -10.56 8.93 11.20
C THR A 101 -11.96 8.54 10.73
N ALA A 102 -12.25 8.71 9.44
CA ALA A 102 -13.54 8.34 8.89
C ALA A 102 -13.80 6.84 9.05
N MET A 103 -12.79 6.00 8.80
CA MET A 103 -12.94 4.56 8.99
C MET A 103 -13.15 4.21 10.46
N HIS A 104 -12.47 4.91 11.35
CA HIS A 104 -12.68 4.72 12.78
C HIS A 104 -14.11 5.04 13.18
N CYS A 105 -14.74 5.97 12.48
CA CYS A 105 -16.14 6.38 12.74
C CYS A 105 -17.15 5.53 11.99
N GLY A 106 -16.73 4.43 11.38
CA GLY A 106 -17.66 3.48 10.77
C GLY A 106 -17.76 3.54 9.26
N LYS A 107 -17.02 4.41 8.59
CA LYS A 107 -17.02 4.46 7.13
C LYS A 107 -16.17 3.33 6.56
N ASN A 108 -16.56 2.81 5.41
CA ASN A 108 -15.71 1.85 4.72
C ASN A 108 -14.58 2.59 3.99
N ALA A 109 -13.65 1.84 3.42
CA ALA A 109 -12.46 2.44 2.80
C ALA A 109 -12.83 3.40 1.66
N ARG A 110 -13.80 3.03 0.83
CA ARG A 110 -14.23 3.88 -0.28
C ARG A 110 -14.82 5.19 0.21
N GLU A 111 -15.70 5.10 1.20
CA GLU A 111 -16.29 6.30 1.79
C GLU A 111 -15.23 7.18 2.45
N ALA A 112 -14.27 6.55 3.12
CA ALA A 112 -13.20 7.27 3.79
C ALA A 112 -12.34 8.07 2.81
N VAL A 113 -12.03 7.47 1.66
CA VAL A 113 -11.28 8.18 0.63
C VAL A 113 -12.09 9.37 0.11
N GLN A 114 -13.40 9.21 -0.04
CA GLN A 114 -14.24 10.32 -0.48
C GLN A 114 -14.23 11.45 0.54
N VAL A 115 -14.30 11.14 1.84
CA VAL A 115 -14.20 12.16 2.88
C VAL A 115 -12.86 12.89 2.79
N ALA A 116 -11.79 12.16 2.56
CA ALA A 116 -10.47 12.79 2.42
C ALA A 116 -10.45 13.72 1.20
N ILE A 117 -11.05 13.32 0.09
CA ILE A 117 -11.12 14.16 -1.10
C ILE A 117 -11.90 15.45 -0.79
N ASP A 118 -12.98 15.32 -0.04
CA ASP A 118 -13.82 16.47 0.29
C ASP A 118 -13.14 17.46 1.21
N LEU A 119 -12.25 17.00 2.08
CA LEU A 119 -11.70 17.83 3.14
C LEU A 119 -10.22 18.16 2.98
N ASP A 120 -9.45 17.36 2.27
CA ASP A 120 -8.02 17.60 2.08
C ASP A 120 -7.77 18.22 0.71
N CYS A 121 -7.17 19.39 0.69
CA CYS A 121 -6.96 20.13 -0.57
C CYS A 121 -5.99 19.44 -1.53
N TYR A 122 -5.20 18.49 -1.04
CA TYR A 122 -4.25 17.77 -1.88
C TYR A 122 -4.79 16.41 -2.35
N SER A 123 -6.02 16.07 -1.97
CA SER A 123 -6.65 14.84 -2.40
C SER A 123 -7.69 15.15 -3.48
N GLY A 124 -7.81 14.27 -4.46
CA GLY A 124 -8.79 14.49 -5.52
C GLY A 124 -8.83 13.34 -6.50
N GLY A 125 -9.62 13.52 -7.56
CA GLY A 125 -9.75 12.53 -8.60
C GLY A 125 -10.85 11.53 -8.33
N SER A 126 -10.90 10.48 -9.15
CA SER A 126 -11.89 9.42 -9.01
C SER A 126 -11.44 8.42 -7.97
N VAL A 127 -12.40 7.69 -7.41
CA VAL A 127 -12.12 6.69 -6.38
C VAL A 127 -12.27 5.31 -6.97
N ASP A 128 -11.20 4.53 -6.88
CA ASP A 128 -11.21 3.13 -7.30
C ASP A 128 -11.18 2.24 -6.08
N SER A 129 -11.87 1.11 -6.16
CA SER A 129 -11.92 0.16 -5.06
C SER A 129 -11.39 -1.19 -5.51
N PHE A 130 -10.72 -1.88 -4.59
CA PHE A 130 -10.25 -3.23 -4.81
C PHE A 130 -10.77 -4.09 -3.65
N PRO A 131 -11.65 -5.06 -3.94
CA PRO A 131 -12.28 -5.86 -2.88
C PRO A 131 -11.41 -7.02 -2.43
N ALA A 132 -10.26 -6.73 -1.85
CA ALA A 132 -9.28 -7.75 -1.49
C ALA A 132 -9.83 -8.80 -0.52
N GLY A 133 -10.68 -8.38 0.42
CA GLY A 133 -11.20 -9.31 1.40
C GLY A 133 -12.22 -10.28 0.85
N LYS A 134 -12.90 -9.89 -0.20
CA LYS A 134 -13.98 -10.72 -0.71
C LYS A 134 -13.51 -11.94 -1.46
N GLN A 135 -12.31 -11.88 -2.01
CA GLN A 135 -11.81 -13.02 -2.75
C GLN A 135 -11.69 -14.26 -1.88
N THR A 136 -11.38 -14.06 -0.62
CA THR A 136 -11.17 -15.21 0.24
C THR A 136 -12.46 -15.85 0.65
N GLU A 137 -13.50 -15.05 0.64
CA GLU A 137 -14.80 -15.58 1.00
C GLU A 137 -15.54 -16.06 -0.19
N GLY A 138 -14.94 -15.90 -1.32
CA GLY A 138 -15.56 -16.28 -2.56
C GLY A 138 -15.94 -17.73 -2.54
N LYS A 139 -16.32 -18.17 -1.50
CA LYS A 139 -16.85 -19.50 -1.33
C LYS A 139 -18.31 -19.49 -1.64
#